data_ef3e3899304195fc80ca39df4246d64a
#
_entry.id   ef3e3899304195fc80ca39df4246d64a
#
_cell.length_a   1.000
_cell.length_b   1.000
_cell.length_c   1.000
_cell.angle_alpha   90.00
_cell.angle_beta   90.00
_cell.angle_gamma   90.00
#
_symmetry.space_group_name_H-M   'P 1'
#
loop_
_entity.id
_entity.type
_entity.pdbx_description
1 polymer ?
#
loop_
_entity_poly.entity_id
_entity_poly.type
_entity_poly.pdbx_seq_one_letter_code
_entity_poly.pdbx_strand_id
1 'polypeptide(L)'
;MNTPESTLFNAVPVVSELNRVAGFDPLRFLKKTANGHELDLRYKKLWFRLKYPAGRTRLTPLRITDQLAIIEAKVFFDKHDADPASSYIATMTQENAPAGLYIQAAEHDALDMALTNAGFGVQFAPMPKADTPYAEPITPVMRSEPAPAPQAAAEQVRTEPAAVRADIEPVV
;
A
#
# COMPACT_ATOMS: atom_id res chain seq x y z
N MET A 1 -1.93 -37.80 -2.78
CA MET A 1 -1.81 -37.30 -1.39
C MET A 1 -1.61 -35.80 -1.51
N ASN A 2 -2.63 -35.00 -1.20
CA ASN A 2 -2.49 -33.53 -1.23
C ASN A 2 -1.61 -33.13 -0.04
N THR A 3 -0.39 -32.70 -0.34
CA THR A 3 0.45 -32.03 0.66
C THR A 3 -0.34 -30.81 1.14
N PRO A 4 -0.55 -30.63 2.46
CA PRO A 4 -1.22 -29.42 2.94
C PRO A 4 -0.43 -28.21 2.47
N GLU A 5 -1.08 -27.29 1.76
CA GLU A 5 -0.43 -26.05 1.32
C GLU A 5 0.11 -25.34 2.56
N SER A 6 1.42 -25.23 2.63
CA SER A 6 2.09 -24.56 3.75
C SER A 6 1.79 -23.05 3.64
N THR A 7 1.12 -22.51 4.63
CA THR A 7 0.89 -21.08 4.76
C THR A 7 2.02 -20.44 5.56
N LEU A 8 2.19 -19.13 5.46
CA LEU A 8 3.11 -18.35 6.29
C LEU A 8 2.85 -18.58 7.78
N PHE A 9 1.60 -18.73 8.17
CA PHE A 9 1.19 -19.01 9.54
C PHE A 9 1.82 -20.29 10.09
N ASN A 10 1.91 -21.34 9.27
CA ASN A 10 2.49 -22.63 9.67
C ASN A 10 4.01 -22.67 9.52
N ALA A 11 4.54 -21.93 8.56
CA ALA A 11 5.97 -21.98 8.21
C ALA A 11 6.85 -21.06 9.08
N VAL A 12 6.28 -19.97 9.59
CA VAL A 12 7.01 -18.93 10.31
C VAL A 12 6.37 -18.68 11.68
N PRO A 13 6.94 -19.20 12.77
CA PRO A 13 6.34 -19.11 14.11
C PRO A 13 6.01 -17.68 14.56
N VAL A 14 6.86 -16.71 14.23
CA VAL A 14 6.65 -15.29 14.57
C VAL A 14 5.40 -14.69 13.89
N VAL A 15 5.02 -15.23 12.73
CA VAL A 15 3.84 -14.77 11.98
C VAL A 15 2.55 -15.20 12.67
N SER A 16 2.55 -16.30 13.39
CA SER A 16 1.39 -16.75 14.17
C SER A 16 1.05 -15.81 15.34
N GLU A 17 2.04 -15.07 15.83
CA GLU A 17 1.88 -14.09 16.91
C GLU A 17 1.50 -12.69 16.38
N LEU A 18 1.58 -12.47 15.05
CA LEU A 18 1.25 -11.18 14.44
C LEU A 18 -0.23 -10.82 14.71
N ASN A 19 -0.43 -9.65 15.29
CA ASN A 19 -1.74 -9.12 15.66
C ASN A 19 -2.58 -10.04 16.59
N ARG A 20 -1.94 -10.92 17.35
CA ARG A 20 -2.63 -11.81 18.27
C ARG A 20 -3.54 -11.04 19.24
N VAL A 21 -4.76 -11.55 19.42
CA VAL A 21 -5.77 -11.05 20.35
C VAL A 21 -6.25 -12.19 21.21
N ALA A 22 -6.25 -12.01 22.55
CA ALA A 22 -6.75 -13.02 23.47
C ALA A 22 -8.24 -13.30 23.21
N GLY A 23 -8.60 -14.57 23.08
CA GLY A 23 -9.99 -14.99 22.84
C GLY A 23 -10.45 -14.90 21.38
N PHE A 24 -9.62 -14.42 20.47
CA PHE A 24 -9.93 -14.41 19.02
C PHE A 24 -8.95 -15.30 18.27
N ASP A 25 -9.49 -16.32 17.61
CA ASP A 25 -8.74 -17.24 16.77
C ASP A 25 -9.21 -17.13 15.31
N PRO A 26 -8.42 -16.47 14.45
CA PRO A 26 -8.80 -16.26 13.04
C PRO A 26 -8.88 -17.56 12.24
N LEU A 27 -8.18 -18.63 12.66
CA LEU A 27 -8.20 -19.92 11.96
C LEU A 27 -9.61 -20.52 11.86
N ARG A 28 -10.47 -20.25 12.87
CA ARG A 28 -11.85 -20.74 12.88
C ARG A 28 -12.73 -20.17 11.79
N PHE A 29 -12.32 -19.06 11.19
CA PHE A 29 -13.12 -18.31 10.20
C PHE A 29 -12.53 -18.38 8.80
N LEU A 30 -11.46 -19.17 8.61
CA LEU A 30 -10.85 -19.35 7.30
C LEU A 30 -11.80 -20.13 6.36
N LYS A 31 -11.88 -19.64 5.14
CA LYS A 31 -12.54 -20.32 4.03
C LYS A 31 -11.49 -20.91 3.11
N LYS A 32 -11.72 -22.13 2.65
CA LYS A 32 -10.89 -22.73 1.61
C LYS A 32 -11.34 -22.18 0.26
N THR A 33 -10.42 -21.61 -0.49
CA THR A 33 -10.60 -21.12 -1.86
C THR A 33 -9.74 -21.92 -2.83
N ALA A 34 -9.88 -21.68 -4.13
CA ALA A 34 -9.02 -22.30 -5.15
C ALA A 34 -7.53 -21.94 -4.96
N ASN A 35 -7.26 -20.77 -4.38
CA ASN A 35 -5.91 -20.21 -4.19
C ASN A 35 -5.38 -20.39 -2.75
N GLY A 36 -5.98 -21.29 -1.95
CA GLY A 36 -5.55 -21.54 -0.58
C GLY A 36 -6.62 -21.18 0.46
N HIS A 37 -6.20 -20.59 1.56
CA HIS A 37 -7.09 -20.18 2.65
C HIS A 37 -7.24 -18.66 2.68
N GLU A 38 -8.46 -18.20 2.86
CA GLU A 38 -8.79 -16.78 2.89
C GLU A 38 -9.67 -16.45 4.11
N LEU A 39 -9.41 -15.29 4.71
CA LEU A 39 -10.22 -14.73 5.76
C LEU A 39 -11.16 -13.67 5.17
N ASP A 40 -12.46 -13.84 5.34
CA ASP A 40 -13.47 -12.88 4.85
C ASP A 40 -13.26 -11.49 5.50
N LEU A 41 -13.46 -10.43 4.73
CA LEU A 41 -13.28 -9.03 5.15
C LEU A 41 -13.97 -8.70 6.47
N ARG A 42 -15.16 -9.28 6.75
CA ARG A 42 -15.89 -9.06 8.01
C ARG A 42 -15.07 -9.48 9.23
N TYR A 43 -14.32 -10.58 9.12
CA TYR A 43 -13.49 -11.09 10.21
C TYR A 43 -12.16 -10.34 10.31
N LYS A 44 -11.60 -9.85 9.19
CA LYS A 44 -10.46 -8.93 9.18
C LYS A 44 -10.81 -7.62 9.90
N LYS A 45 -12.00 -7.05 9.62
CA LYS A 45 -12.53 -5.86 10.31
C LYS A 45 -12.73 -6.10 11.82
N LEU A 46 -13.31 -7.24 12.18
CA LEU A 46 -13.50 -7.61 13.58
C LEU A 46 -12.17 -7.74 14.29
N TRP A 47 -11.24 -8.48 13.71
CA TRP A 47 -9.90 -8.68 14.25
C TRP A 47 -9.15 -7.37 14.42
N PHE A 48 -9.15 -6.51 13.40
CA PHE A 48 -8.59 -5.18 13.47
C PHE A 48 -9.17 -4.36 14.62
N ARG A 49 -10.49 -4.37 14.79
CA ARG A 49 -11.20 -3.63 15.84
C ARG A 49 -10.89 -4.13 17.25
N LEU A 50 -10.71 -5.45 17.39
CA LEU A 50 -10.32 -6.06 18.65
C LEU A 50 -8.87 -5.73 19.03
N LYS A 51 -7.97 -5.69 18.03
CA LYS A 51 -6.54 -5.38 18.26
C LYS A 51 -6.30 -3.90 18.46
N TYR A 52 -6.96 -3.06 17.67
CA TYR A 52 -6.81 -1.60 17.68
C TYR A 52 -8.18 -0.91 17.86
N PRO A 53 -8.70 -0.84 19.12
CA PRO A 53 -9.99 -0.20 19.39
C PRO A 53 -10.04 1.27 18.96
N ALA A 54 -8.92 2.00 19.09
CA ALA A 54 -8.79 3.39 18.65
C ALA A 54 -8.43 3.53 17.16
N GLY A 55 -8.19 2.40 16.47
CA GLY A 55 -7.85 2.41 15.06
C GLY A 55 -9.00 2.86 14.17
N ARG A 56 -8.65 3.35 12.99
CA ARG A 56 -9.62 3.77 11.96
C ARG A 56 -9.24 3.28 10.58
N THR A 57 -10.25 3.14 9.74
CA THR A 57 -10.09 2.92 8.30
C THR A 57 -10.69 4.10 7.56
N ARG A 58 -10.10 4.48 6.43
CA ARG A 58 -10.60 5.54 5.56
C ARG A 58 -10.65 5.04 4.13
N LEU A 59 -11.81 5.16 3.51
CA LEU A 59 -12.01 4.94 2.08
C LEU A 59 -12.10 6.31 1.40
N THR A 60 -11.37 6.48 0.31
CA THR A 60 -11.35 7.73 -0.47
C THR A 60 -11.56 7.38 -1.94
N PRO A 61 -12.66 7.82 -2.55
CA PRO A 61 -12.84 7.67 -3.98
C PRO A 61 -11.84 8.58 -4.70
N LEU A 62 -10.95 7.99 -5.50
CA LEU A 62 -10.01 8.75 -6.34
C LEU A 62 -10.65 9.10 -7.69
N ARG A 63 -11.43 8.17 -8.25
CA ARG A 63 -12.19 8.38 -9.48
C ARG A 63 -13.39 7.45 -9.51
N ILE A 64 -14.55 8.01 -9.86
CA ILE A 64 -15.76 7.24 -10.14
C ILE A 64 -16.34 7.78 -11.45
N THR A 65 -16.61 6.88 -12.38
CA THR A 65 -17.34 7.12 -13.64
C THR A 65 -18.43 6.09 -13.78
N ASP A 66 -19.23 6.16 -14.82
CA ASP A 66 -20.33 5.20 -15.06
C ASP A 66 -19.86 3.75 -15.24
N GLN A 67 -18.57 3.55 -15.57
CA GLN A 67 -18.02 2.23 -15.88
C GLN A 67 -16.82 1.81 -15.00
N LEU A 68 -16.29 2.73 -14.19
CA LEU A 68 -15.04 2.52 -13.46
C LEU A 68 -15.07 3.17 -12.08
N ALA A 69 -14.63 2.46 -11.07
CA ALA A 69 -14.32 2.98 -9.74
C ALA A 69 -12.87 2.73 -9.38
N ILE A 70 -12.19 3.76 -8.87
CA ILE A 70 -10.85 3.70 -8.27
C ILE A 70 -10.98 4.21 -6.84
N ILE A 71 -10.76 3.32 -5.88
CA ILE A 71 -10.93 3.60 -4.46
C ILE A 71 -9.61 3.34 -3.74
N GLU A 72 -9.21 4.28 -2.89
CA GLU A 72 -8.10 4.12 -1.97
C GLU A 72 -8.63 3.78 -0.57
N ALA A 73 -8.07 2.73 0.05
CA ALA A 73 -8.28 2.41 1.46
C ALA A 73 -7.01 2.68 2.25
N LYS A 74 -7.16 3.30 3.41
CA LYS A 74 -6.08 3.55 4.39
C LYS A 74 -6.47 2.96 5.73
N VAL A 75 -5.52 2.33 6.40
CA VAL A 75 -5.65 1.75 7.74
C VAL A 75 -4.74 2.49 8.69
N PHE A 76 -5.25 2.93 9.84
CA PHE A 76 -4.52 3.64 10.89
C PHE A 76 -4.68 2.88 12.19
N PHE A 77 -3.61 2.61 12.92
CA PHE A 77 -3.66 1.87 14.18
C PHE A 77 -4.19 2.72 15.34
N ASP A 78 -4.04 4.03 15.24
CA ASP A 78 -4.67 5.00 16.15
C ASP A 78 -5.40 6.10 15.36
N LYS A 79 -6.40 6.71 15.99
CA LYS A 79 -7.18 7.80 15.38
C LYS A 79 -6.35 9.08 15.16
N HIS A 80 -5.25 9.24 15.89
CA HIS A 80 -4.35 10.39 15.82
C HIS A 80 -3.16 10.18 14.90
N ASP A 81 -2.97 8.96 14.34
CA ASP A 81 -1.90 8.71 13.39
C ASP A 81 -2.04 9.64 12.18
N ALA A 82 -0.96 10.35 11.83
CA ALA A 82 -0.88 11.19 10.66
C ALA A 82 -0.71 10.34 9.39
N ASP A 83 0.14 9.32 9.48
CA ASP A 83 0.43 8.40 8.39
C ASP A 83 -0.31 7.09 8.55
N PRO A 84 -0.80 6.49 7.47
CA PRO A 84 -1.46 5.19 7.52
C PRO A 84 -0.45 4.07 7.76
N ALA A 85 -0.81 3.09 8.58
CA ALA A 85 -0.05 1.86 8.76
C ALA A 85 -0.01 1.02 7.48
N SER A 86 -1.06 1.09 6.68
CA SER A 86 -1.11 0.52 5.33
C SER A 86 -2.11 1.26 4.45
N SER A 87 -1.90 1.17 3.13
CA SER A 87 -2.84 1.66 2.13
C SER A 87 -2.89 0.72 0.92
N TYR A 88 -4.02 0.75 0.21
CA TYR A 88 -4.19 0.03 -1.04
C TYR A 88 -5.18 0.75 -1.94
N ILE A 89 -4.93 0.71 -3.25
CA ILE A 89 -5.82 1.26 -4.27
C ILE A 89 -6.38 0.09 -5.08
N ALA A 90 -7.70 -0.05 -5.09
CA ALA A 90 -8.39 -1.00 -5.93
C ALA A 90 -9.08 -0.29 -7.10
N THR A 91 -9.13 -0.99 -8.22
CA THR A 91 -9.80 -0.55 -9.44
C THR A 91 -10.79 -1.63 -9.85
N MET A 92 -12.05 -1.25 -10.09
CA MET A 92 -13.10 -2.15 -10.53
C MET A 92 -13.88 -1.53 -11.68
N THR A 93 -14.09 -2.32 -12.74
CA THR A 93 -14.96 -1.93 -13.85
C THR A 93 -16.35 -2.54 -13.69
N GLN A 94 -17.35 -1.91 -14.27
CA GLN A 94 -18.73 -2.42 -14.24
C GLN A 94 -18.85 -3.83 -14.82
N GLU A 95 -18.09 -4.14 -15.87
CA GLU A 95 -18.11 -5.45 -16.52
C GLU A 95 -17.56 -6.57 -15.63
N ASN A 96 -16.54 -6.25 -14.82
CA ASN A 96 -15.85 -7.23 -13.96
C ASN A 96 -16.51 -7.35 -12.58
N ALA A 97 -17.41 -6.44 -12.24
CA ALA A 97 -18.03 -6.40 -10.93
C ALA A 97 -19.24 -7.36 -10.84
N PRO A 98 -19.39 -8.11 -9.75
CA PRO A 98 -20.58 -8.91 -9.50
C PRO A 98 -21.84 -8.03 -9.55
N ALA A 99 -22.83 -8.44 -10.36
CA ALA A 99 -24.11 -7.73 -10.53
C ALA A 99 -23.96 -6.23 -10.89
N GLY A 100 -22.85 -5.81 -11.50
CA GLY A 100 -22.59 -4.41 -11.84
C GLY A 100 -22.31 -3.48 -10.66
N LEU A 101 -22.09 -4.03 -9.45
CA LEU A 101 -21.84 -3.26 -8.22
C LEU A 101 -20.36 -2.88 -8.09
N TYR A 102 -19.79 -2.26 -9.12
CA TYR A 102 -18.36 -1.99 -9.24
C TYR A 102 -17.80 -1.05 -8.16
N ILE A 103 -18.58 -0.08 -7.68
CA ILE A 103 -18.14 0.82 -6.61
C ILE A 103 -17.97 0.04 -5.32
N GLN A 104 -18.97 -0.76 -4.92
CA GLN A 104 -18.91 -1.56 -3.70
C GLN A 104 -17.85 -2.64 -3.78
N ALA A 105 -17.66 -3.24 -4.98
CA ALA A 105 -16.57 -4.19 -5.18
C ALA A 105 -15.20 -3.54 -5.03
N ALA A 106 -14.98 -2.33 -5.59
CA ALA A 106 -13.75 -1.59 -5.41
C ALA A 106 -13.49 -1.20 -3.95
N GLU A 107 -14.52 -0.76 -3.22
CA GLU A 107 -14.44 -0.46 -1.78
C GLU A 107 -14.07 -1.70 -0.96
N HIS A 108 -14.72 -2.83 -1.27
CA HIS A 108 -14.45 -4.11 -0.61
C HIS A 108 -13.01 -4.54 -0.83
N ASP A 109 -12.54 -4.57 -2.08
CA ASP A 109 -11.20 -5.04 -2.43
C ASP A 109 -10.12 -4.10 -1.89
N ALA A 110 -10.33 -2.77 -1.97
CA ALA A 110 -9.39 -1.81 -1.40
C ALA A 110 -9.20 -2.02 0.10
N LEU A 111 -10.29 -2.17 0.84
CA LEU A 111 -10.23 -2.35 2.29
C LEU A 111 -9.72 -3.73 2.69
N ASP A 112 -10.08 -4.77 1.95
CA ASP A 112 -9.61 -6.13 2.20
C ASP A 112 -8.10 -6.24 2.06
N MET A 113 -7.56 -5.68 0.98
CA MET A 113 -6.11 -5.67 0.74
C MET A 113 -5.36 -4.74 1.70
N ALA A 114 -5.92 -3.58 2.04
CA ALA A 114 -5.30 -2.69 3.03
C ALA A 114 -5.20 -3.35 4.41
N LEU A 115 -6.25 -4.05 4.87
CA LEU A 115 -6.22 -4.81 6.12
C LEU A 115 -5.26 -6.01 6.03
N THR A 116 -5.21 -6.71 4.90
CA THR A 116 -4.25 -7.80 4.68
C THR A 116 -2.81 -7.30 4.81
N ASN A 117 -2.49 -6.17 4.16
CA ASN A 117 -1.17 -5.54 4.23
C ASN A 117 -0.84 -5.01 5.65
N ALA A 118 -1.86 -4.63 6.43
CA ALA A 118 -1.71 -4.28 7.85
C ALA A 118 -1.51 -5.51 8.77
N GLY A 119 -1.46 -6.72 8.21
CA GLY A 119 -1.22 -7.95 8.95
C GLY A 119 -2.48 -8.67 9.44
N PHE A 120 -3.65 -8.39 8.84
CA PHE A 120 -4.93 -9.06 9.15
C PHE A 120 -5.34 -10.02 8.02
N GLY A 121 -4.51 -11.02 7.72
CA GLY A 121 -4.80 -12.01 6.70
C GLY A 121 -3.60 -12.45 5.88
N VAL A 122 -2.53 -11.68 5.83
CA VAL A 122 -1.29 -12.03 5.11
C VAL A 122 -0.70 -13.35 5.61
N GLN A 123 -0.94 -13.71 6.87
CA GLN A 123 -0.50 -14.94 7.49
C GLN A 123 -1.01 -16.20 6.79
N PHE A 124 -2.15 -16.09 6.11
CA PHE A 124 -2.82 -17.21 5.44
C PHE A 124 -2.49 -17.30 3.95
N ALA A 125 -1.67 -16.37 3.47
CA ALA A 125 -1.17 -16.44 2.10
C ALA A 125 -0.39 -17.75 1.89
N PRO A 126 -0.56 -18.42 0.74
CA PRO A 126 0.23 -19.59 0.40
C PRO A 126 1.71 -19.19 0.28
N MET A 127 2.59 -20.08 0.71
CA MET A 127 4.03 -19.90 0.48
C MET A 127 4.30 -19.86 -1.03
N PRO A 128 5.14 -18.93 -1.50
CA PRO A 128 5.54 -18.91 -2.91
C PRO A 128 6.18 -20.25 -3.26
N LYS A 129 5.74 -20.86 -4.36
CA LYS A 129 6.43 -22.03 -4.91
C LYS A 129 7.76 -21.56 -5.49
N ALA A 130 8.80 -22.39 -5.33
CA ALA A 130 10.16 -22.09 -5.79
C ALA A 130 10.27 -21.72 -7.29
N ASP A 131 9.25 -22.09 -8.09
CA ASP A 131 9.21 -21.88 -9.54
C ASP A 131 8.45 -20.59 -9.95
N THR A 132 8.09 -19.70 -9.02
CA THR A 132 7.48 -18.42 -9.38
C THR A 132 8.56 -17.44 -9.86
N PRO A 133 8.31 -16.67 -10.95
CA PRO A 133 9.29 -15.71 -11.51
C PRO A 133 9.76 -14.63 -10.53
N TYR A 134 9.11 -14.50 -9.38
CA TYR A 134 9.46 -13.59 -8.28
C TYR A 134 10.45 -14.21 -7.26
N ALA A 135 10.84 -15.49 -7.46
CA ALA A 135 11.75 -16.18 -6.55
C ALA A 135 13.24 -15.96 -6.88
N GLU A 136 13.57 -15.09 -7.82
CA GLU A 136 14.96 -14.66 -7.98
C GLU A 136 15.40 -13.89 -6.73
N PRO A 137 16.49 -14.32 -6.08
CA PRO A 137 17.04 -13.57 -4.97
C PRO A 137 17.38 -12.17 -5.48
N ILE A 138 16.80 -11.16 -4.85
CA ILE A 138 17.20 -9.77 -5.08
C ILE A 138 18.68 -9.71 -4.71
N THR A 139 19.55 -9.88 -5.70
CA THR A 139 20.95 -9.54 -5.53
C THR A 139 20.98 -8.07 -5.17
N PRO A 140 21.57 -7.70 -4.02
CA PRO A 140 21.69 -6.28 -3.69
C PRO A 140 22.43 -5.62 -4.84
N VAL A 141 21.70 -4.81 -5.61
CA VAL A 141 22.32 -3.92 -6.58
C VAL A 141 23.21 -3.01 -5.77
N MET A 142 24.51 -3.29 -5.76
CA MET A 142 25.50 -2.35 -5.26
C MET A 142 25.21 -1.04 -5.99
N ARG A 143 24.70 -0.10 -5.26
CA ARG A 143 24.47 1.27 -5.74
C ARG A 143 25.82 1.77 -6.20
N SER A 144 26.04 1.78 -7.51
CA SER A 144 27.20 2.43 -8.11
C SER A 144 27.17 3.86 -7.61
N GLU A 145 28.23 4.23 -6.92
CA GLU A 145 28.48 5.59 -6.47
C GLU A 145 28.31 6.52 -7.69
N PRO A 146 27.54 7.60 -7.60
CA PRO A 146 27.37 8.50 -8.72
C PRO A 146 28.73 9.07 -9.10
N ALA A 147 29.13 8.88 -10.35
CA ALA A 147 30.33 9.47 -10.90
C ALA A 147 30.35 10.99 -10.62
N PRO A 148 31.52 11.56 -10.25
CA PRO A 148 31.62 12.99 -9.98
C PRO A 148 31.23 13.78 -11.24
N ALA A 149 30.31 14.72 -11.06
CA ALA A 149 29.89 15.63 -12.12
C ALA A 149 31.10 16.37 -12.69
N PRO A 150 31.20 16.56 -14.03
CA PRO A 150 32.26 17.35 -14.61
C PRO A 150 32.14 18.81 -14.10
N GLN A 151 33.20 19.28 -13.48
CA GLN A 151 33.36 20.68 -13.11
C GLN A 151 33.35 21.51 -14.42
N ALA A 152 32.29 22.29 -14.60
CA ALA A 152 32.26 23.31 -15.62
C ALA A 152 33.30 24.37 -15.29
N ALA A 153 34.22 24.56 -16.21
CA ALA A 153 35.25 25.57 -16.18
C ALA A 153 34.63 26.97 -16.02
N ALA A 154 35.14 27.68 -15.02
CA ALA A 154 34.84 29.09 -14.84
C ALA A 154 35.40 29.89 -16.04
N GLU A 155 34.50 30.39 -16.85
CA GLU A 155 34.88 31.42 -17.84
C GLU A 155 34.65 32.79 -17.20
N GLN A 156 35.75 33.44 -16.92
CA GLN A 156 35.85 34.82 -16.49
C GLN A 156 35.42 35.73 -17.65
N VAL A 157 34.33 36.44 -17.50
CA VAL A 157 34.08 37.63 -18.30
C VAL A 157 34.12 38.88 -17.42
N ARG A 158 35.07 39.60 -17.70
CA ARG A 158 35.63 40.88 -17.31
C ARG A 158 34.57 41.98 -17.22
N THR A 159 34.65 42.69 -16.11
CA THR A 159 34.05 44.00 -15.85
C THR A 159 34.42 45.04 -16.84
N GLU A 160 33.53 45.94 -17.18
CA GLU A 160 33.76 47.38 -17.11
C GLU A 160 32.44 48.18 -17.12
N PRO A 161 32.42 49.33 -16.45
CA PRO A 161 31.21 50.08 -16.13
C PRO A 161 30.98 51.25 -17.08
N ALA A 162 29.76 51.57 -17.38
CA ALA A 162 29.44 52.91 -17.93
C ALA A 162 28.24 53.48 -17.19
N ALA A 163 28.56 54.54 -16.46
CA ALA A 163 27.63 55.49 -15.93
C ALA A 163 26.97 56.31 -17.07
N VAL A 164 25.80 56.85 -16.78
CA VAL A 164 25.27 58.16 -17.12
C VAL A 164 23.77 58.19 -16.77
N ARG A 165 23.37 58.88 -15.72
CA ARG A 165 22.62 60.18 -15.64
C ARG A 165 21.40 60.20 -16.57
N ALA A 166 20.27 60.66 -16.16
CA ALA A 166 19.77 61.75 -15.36
C ALA A 166 18.24 61.67 -15.30
N ASP A 167 17.71 62.16 -14.20
CA ASP A 167 16.61 63.12 -14.09
C ASP A 167 15.34 62.88 -14.90
N ILE A 168 14.21 62.91 -14.20
CA ILE A 168 13.35 64.09 -14.10
C ILE A 168 12.17 63.77 -13.15
N GLU A 169 11.90 64.73 -12.32
CA GLU A 169 10.92 64.89 -11.30
C GLU A 169 9.45 65.00 -11.81
N PRO A 170 8.52 65.25 -10.86
CA PRO A 170 7.12 64.79 -10.89
C PRO A 170 6.19 65.90 -11.36
N VAL A 171 4.97 65.55 -11.75
CA VAL A 171 3.87 66.50 -11.84
C VAL A 171 2.56 65.87 -11.39
N VAL A 172 2.06 66.42 -10.29
CA VAL A 172 0.66 66.66 -9.86
C VAL A 172 -0.26 65.49 -9.74
#